data_c3886425d83d4c56ef89100191066ef8
#
_entry.id   c3886425d83d4c56ef89100191066ef8
#
_cell.length_a   1.000
_cell.length_b   1.000
_cell.length_c   1.000
_cell.angle_alpha   90.00
_cell.angle_beta   90.00
_cell.angle_gamma   90.00
#
_symmetry.space_group_name_H-M   'P 1'
#
loop_
_entity.id
_entity.type
_entity.pdbx_description
1 polymer ?
#
loop_
_entity_poly.entity_id
_entity_poly.type
_entity_poly.pdbx_seq_one_letter_code
_entity_poly.pdbx_strand_id
1 'polypeptide(L)'
;MRIFLSFILLLISFQVHSQPYILSNHKAVEEIEQQLNQIYNFQFATFDTYYQKIQNQYPNHPLPHLFYAIKIYWEHFPVTPQSSQHALYLDQINRSIEKSDKLLEQDGQNTEAVFISLMSRLLLMQYYSDNQQPSKVIPYVLRTYQLTRKGFDLTEEFADFNFSTGLYNYYIEAYPEKHPVYKPIVYFFPKGDIDFGLRQLEYTWKHGIFLDAEALSFLVYISLNFEADYKKSIRYTKELHKEYPNNPLYLSYRITNLLLMERYHSAEQLVDTLKNNPFSNDFFQMMVQIYQGILQEKKYNNETKAEQHYWNAIKLSGKYVPFANGRLSYAYYGLSRIYINKNPKLSKKYRDRAKDLSSYQHLTFD
;
A
#
# COMPACT_ATOMS: atom_id res chain seq x y z
N MET A 1 -27.85 -56.97 50.28
CA MET A 1 -27.67 -55.52 50.37
C MET A 1 -26.85 -55.09 49.15
N ARG A 2 -27.53 -54.70 48.08
CA ARG A 2 -26.92 -54.35 46.79
C ARG A 2 -26.81 -52.80 46.71
N ILE A 3 -25.59 -52.32 46.71
CA ILE A 3 -25.31 -50.90 46.55
C ILE A 3 -25.25 -50.62 45.04
N PHE A 4 -26.23 -49.85 44.52
CA PHE A 4 -26.23 -49.33 43.19
C PHE A 4 -25.36 -48.06 43.16
N LEU A 5 -24.21 -48.15 42.57
CA LEU A 5 -23.40 -46.95 42.25
C LEU A 5 -23.88 -46.36 40.89
N SER A 6 -24.64 -45.29 40.98
CA SER A 6 -25.00 -44.50 39.79
C SER A 6 -23.84 -43.63 39.40
N PHE A 7 -23.17 -43.99 38.29
CA PHE A 7 -22.17 -43.14 37.61
C PHE A 7 -22.91 -42.07 36.81
N ILE A 8 -22.99 -40.85 37.35
CA ILE A 8 -23.43 -39.69 36.58
C ILE A 8 -22.24 -39.24 35.72
N LEU A 9 -22.26 -39.63 34.45
CA LEU A 9 -21.39 -39.07 33.43
C LEU A 9 -21.85 -37.63 33.18
N LEU A 10 -21.14 -36.67 33.76
CA LEU A 10 -21.23 -35.26 33.38
C LEU A 10 -20.62 -35.11 31.98
N LEU A 11 -21.46 -35.20 30.97
CA LEU A 11 -21.13 -34.74 29.62
C LEU A 11 -20.98 -33.20 29.66
N ILE A 12 -19.78 -32.73 29.96
CA ILE A 12 -19.41 -31.37 29.70
C ILE A 12 -19.30 -31.25 28.14
N SER A 13 -20.40 -30.90 27.53
CA SER A 13 -20.37 -30.46 26.15
C SER A 13 -19.57 -29.15 26.10
N PHE A 14 -18.30 -29.28 25.77
CA PHE A 14 -17.56 -28.11 25.26
C PHE A 14 -18.28 -27.67 23.98
N GLN A 15 -19.15 -26.68 24.12
CA GLN A 15 -19.57 -25.93 22.96
C GLN A 15 -18.32 -25.21 22.43
N VAL A 16 -17.66 -25.85 21.51
CA VAL A 16 -16.71 -25.16 20.64
C VAL A 16 -17.58 -24.12 19.90
N HIS A 17 -17.62 -22.89 20.42
CA HIS A 17 -18.16 -21.77 19.68
C HIS A 17 -17.18 -21.54 18.53
N SER A 18 -17.41 -22.20 17.40
CA SER A 18 -16.77 -21.78 16.17
C SER A 18 -17.17 -20.32 15.98
N GLN A 19 -16.18 -19.44 15.93
CA GLN A 19 -16.47 -18.03 15.67
C GLN A 19 -17.14 -17.93 14.30
N PRO A 20 -18.26 -17.23 14.18
CA PRO A 20 -18.91 -17.10 12.90
C PRO A 20 -17.96 -16.43 11.91
N TYR A 21 -17.82 -17.04 10.75
CA TYR A 21 -17.08 -16.43 9.63
C TYR A 21 -17.75 -15.12 9.23
N ILE A 22 -17.00 -14.02 9.24
CA ILE A 22 -17.52 -12.70 8.83
C ILE A 22 -17.73 -12.69 7.31
N LEU A 23 -16.80 -13.31 6.57
CA LEU A 23 -16.86 -13.36 5.10
C LEU A 23 -18.04 -14.17 4.55
N SER A 24 -18.64 -15.06 5.36
CA SER A 24 -19.87 -15.76 5.00
C SER A 24 -21.15 -14.97 5.30
N ASN A 25 -21.03 -13.85 6.01
CA ASN A 25 -22.16 -12.97 6.33
C ASN A 25 -22.24 -11.83 5.32
N HIS A 26 -23.09 -11.96 4.33
CA HIS A 26 -23.25 -11.01 3.23
C HIS A 26 -23.42 -9.56 3.70
N LYS A 27 -24.26 -9.33 4.73
CA LYS A 27 -24.48 -8.00 5.29
C LYS A 27 -23.22 -7.42 5.95
N ALA A 28 -22.44 -8.25 6.65
CA ALA A 28 -21.19 -7.80 7.25
C ALA A 28 -20.16 -7.45 6.18
N VAL A 29 -20.10 -8.22 5.11
CA VAL A 29 -19.22 -7.96 3.95
C VAL A 29 -19.58 -6.64 3.28
N GLU A 30 -20.86 -6.38 2.98
CA GLU A 30 -21.32 -5.10 2.41
C GLU A 30 -20.97 -3.90 3.31
N GLU A 31 -21.17 -4.03 4.63
CA GLU A 31 -20.82 -2.96 5.57
C GLU A 31 -19.31 -2.70 5.61
N ILE A 32 -18.48 -3.75 5.53
CA ILE A 32 -17.02 -3.63 5.49
C ILE A 32 -16.58 -2.93 4.20
N GLU A 33 -17.09 -3.38 3.05
CA GLU A 33 -16.81 -2.79 1.74
C GLU A 33 -17.16 -1.30 1.73
N GLN A 34 -18.35 -0.94 2.22
CA GLN A 34 -18.76 0.46 2.35
C GLN A 34 -17.79 1.29 3.20
N GLN A 35 -17.34 0.76 4.34
CA GLN A 35 -16.40 1.45 5.21
C GLN A 35 -15.00 1.55 4.60
N LEU A 36 -14.52 0.52 3.89
CA LEU A 36 -13.25 0.59 3.16
C LEU A 36 -13.29 1.68 2.09
N ASN A 37 -14.37 1.74 1.30
CA ASN A 37 -14.57 2.78 0.30
C ASN A 37 -14.56 4.19 0.92
N GLN A 38 -15.15 4.36 2.10
CA GLN A 38 -15.07 5.62 2.84
C GLN A 38 -13.64 5.94 3.28
N ILE A 39 -12.90 4.96 3.83
CA ILE A 39 -11.49 5.13 4.25
C ILE A 39 -10.64 5.54 3.05
N TYR A 40 -10.73 4.82 1.92
CA TYR A 40 -9.99 5.16 0.70
C TYR A 40 -10.35 6.54 0.15
N ASN A 41 -11.57 7.00 0.39
CA ASN A 41 -12.01 8.35 0.01
C ASN A 41 -11.79 9.41 1.11
N PHE A 42 -11.00 9.11 2.15
CA PHE A 42 -10.69 10.00 3.27
C PHE A 42 -11.91 10.47 4.06
N GLN A 43 -12.91 9.61 4.22
CA GLN A 43 -14.14 9.84 4.97
C GLN A 43 -14.15 8.98 6.24
N PHE A 44 -13.61 9.48 7.34
CA PHE A 44 -13.38 8.72 8.56
C PHE A 44 -14.47 8.88 9.63
N ALA A 45 -15.43 9.78 9.44
CA ALA A 45 -16.37 10.19 10.49
C ALA A 45 -17.24 9.07 11.06
N THR A 46 -17.59 8.05 10.26
CA THR A 46 -18.45 6.94 10.68
C THR A 46 -17.67 5.74 11.22
N PHE A 47 -16.35 5.73 11.02
CA PHE A 47 -15.52 4.57 11.28
C PHE A 47 -15.54 4.12 12.74
N ASP A 48 -15.38 5.03 13.70
CA ASP A 48 -15.28 4.67 15.11
C ASP A 48 -16.56 3.99 15.61
N THR A 49 -17.74 4.45 15.17
CA THR A 49 -19.03 3.81 15.48
C THR A 49 -19.10 2.41 14.88
N TYR A 50 -18.68 2.26 13.64
CA TYR A 50 -18.64 0.97 12.97
C TYR A 50 -17.63 0.02 13.63
N TYR A 51 -16.45 0.51 13.96
CA TYR A 51 -15.42 -0.27 14.64
C TYR A 51 -15.91 -0.83 15.99
N GLN A 52 -16.57 -0.01 16.81
CA GLN A 52 -17.16 -0.45 18.06
C GLN A 52 -18.22 -1.54 17.84
N LYS A 53 -19.06 -1.39 16.82
CA LYS A 53 -20.06 -2.40 16.45
C LYS A 53 -19.41 -3.74 16.11
N ILE A 54 -18.44 -3.77 15.18
CA ILE A 54 -17.81 -5.00 14.71
C ILE A 54 -16.93 -5.63 15.80
N GLN A 55 -16.26 -4.82 16.63
CA GLN A 55 -15.48 -5.30 17.77
C GLN A 55 -16.36 -5.97 18.82
N ASN A 56 -17.52 -5.41 19.12
CA ASN A 56 -18.47 -6.00 20.08
C ASN A 56 -19.11 -7.28 19.52
N GLN A 57 -19.40 -7.32 18.24
CA GLN A 57 -20.00 -8.49 17.59
C GLN A 57 -19.00 -9.63 17.42
N TYR A 58 -17.72 -9.31 17.16
CA TYR A 58 -16.66 -10.27 16.90
C TYR A 58 -15.40 -9.99 17.74
N PRO A 59 -15.44 -10.07 19.07
CA PRO A 59 -14.38 -9.57 19.97
C PRO A 59 -13.05 -10.32 19.84
N ASN A 60 -13.09 -11.58 19.42
CA ASN A 60 -11.90 -12.41 19.25
C ASN A 60 -11.43 -12.51 17.79
N HIS A 61 -12.16 -11.92 16.87
CA HIS A 61 -11.84 -11.99 15.45
C HIS A 61 -10.67 -11.05 15.07
N PRO A 62 -9.77 -11.44 14.13
CA PRO A 62 -8.64 -10.61 13.73
C PRO A 62 -9.01 -9.39 12.89
N LEU A 63 -10.12 -9.47 12.12
CA LEU A 63 -10.52 -8.46 11.14
C LEU A 63 -10.69 -7.04 11.71
N PRO A 64 -11.33 -6.81 12.88
CA PRO A 64 -11.44 -5.47 13.44
C PRO A 64 -10.09 -4.79 13.62
N HIS A 65 -9.07 -5.52 14.04
CA HIS A 65 -7.73 -4.99 14.22
C HIS A 65 -7.04 -4.63 12.90
N LEU A 66 -7.13 -5.49 11.87
CA LEU A 66 -6.64 -5.16 10.53
C LEU A 66 -7.32 -3.91 10.00
N PHE A 67 -8.63 -3.84 10.16
CA PHE A 67 -9.43 -2.75 9.65
C PHE A 67 -9.09 -1.41 10.31
N TYR A 68 -8.86 -1.44 11.64
CA TYR A 68 -8.40 -0.26 12.36
C TYR A 68 -6.99 0.16 11.95
N ALA A 69 -6.09 -0.79 11.68
CA ALA A 69 -4.76 -0.48 11.15
C ALA A 69 -4.85 0.20 9.76
N ILE A 70 -5.71 -0.29 8.86
CA ILE A 70 -5.94 0.33 7.54
C ILE A 70 -6.45 1.77 7.71
N LYS A 71 -7.40 2.00 8.62
CA LYS A 71 -7.90 3.35 8.92
C LYS A 71 -6.79 4.27 9.42
N ILE A 72 -5.97 3.83 10.39
CA ILE A 72 -4.83 4.61 10.88
C ILE A 72 -3.86 4.95 9.75
N TYR A 73 -3.55 3.98 8.89
CA TYR A 73 -2.65 4.16 7.76
C TYR A 73 -3.11 5.30 6.84
N TRP A 74 -4.39 5.30 6.46
CA TRP A 74 -4.93 6.29 5.54
C TRP A 74 -5.17 7.65 6.19
N GLU A 75 -5.72 7.69 7.40
CA GLU A 75 -5.99 8.95 8.11
C GLU A 75 -4.71 9.73 8.46
N HIS A 76 -3.62 9.00 8.76
CA HIS A 76 -2.35 9.58 9.17
C HIS A 76 -1.23 9.39 8.14
N PHE A 77 -1.60 9.17 6.88
CA PHE A 77 -0.63 8.94 5.80
C PHE A 77 0.36 10.09 5.60
N PRO A 78 1.65 9.80 5.46
CA PRO A 78 2.31 8.51 5.64
C PRO A 78 2.58 8.20 7.10
N VAL A 79 2.39 6.94 7.49
CA VAL A 79 2.78 6.48 8.84
C VAL A 79 4.28 6.19 8.86
N THR A 80 5.01 6.94 9.67
CA THR A 80 6.46 6.80 9.86
C THR A 80 6.78 6.51 11.33
N PRO A 81 8.01 6.11 11.68
CA PRO A 81 8.41 5.96 13.07
C PRO A 81 8.25 7.23 13.93
N GLN A 82 8.17 8.40 13.29
CA GLN A 82 7.94 9.70 13.95
C GLN A 82 6.47 10.09 14.06
N SER A 83 5.57 9.33 13.45
CA SER A 83 4.13 9.59 13.52
C SER A 83 3.59 9.31 14.92
N SER A 84 2.69 10.16 15.42
CA SER A 84 2.06 9.99 16.74
C SER A 84 1.27 8.67 16.86
N GLN A 85 0.74 8.17 15.75
CA GLN A 85 -0.05 6.93 15.69
C GLN A 85 0.78 5.68 15.38
N HIS A 86 2.11 5.82 15.25
CA HIS A 86 3.01 4.71 14.91
C HIS A 86 2.86 3.49 15.82
N ALA A 87 2.89 3.69 17.14
CA ALA A 87 2.79 2.60 18.11
C ALA A 87 1.42 1.90 18.03
N LEU A 88 0.33 2.66 17.90
CA LEU A 88 -1.01 2.12 17.77
C LEU A 88 -1.19 1.35 16.45
N TYR A 89 -0.66 1.88 15.35
CA TYR A 89 -0.67 1.21 14.05
C TYR A 89 -0.03 -0.16 14.11
N LEU A 90 1.18 -0.26 14.66
CA LEU A 90 1.88 -1.54 14.80
C LEU A 90 1.19 -2.50 15.78
N ASP A 91 0.65 -1.99 16.90
CA ASP A 91 -0.12 -2.79 17.85
C ASP A 91 -1.33 -3.45 17.17
N GLN A 92 -2.10 -2.70 16.40
CA GLN A 92 -3.28 -3.23 15.71
C GLN A 92 -2.91 -4.30 14.67
N ILE A 93 -1.87 -4.09 13.89
CA ILE A 93 -1.41 -5.11 12.92
C ILE A 93 -0.96 -6.39 13.66
N ASN A 94 -0.17 -6.24 14.72
CA ASN A 94 0.33 -7.40 15.46
C ASN A 94 -0.79 -8.18 16.14
N ARG A 95 -1.81 -7.50 16.69
CA ARG A 95 -3.02 -8.16 17.23
C ARG A 95 -3.79 -8.92 16.16
N SER A 96 -3.89 -8.35 14.95
CA SER A 96 -4.52 -9.04 13.83
C SER A 96 -3.74 -10.30 13.45
N ILE A 97 -2.41 -10.24 13.38
CA ILE A 97 -1.54 -11.39 13.11
C ILE A 97 -1.71 -12.46 14.21
N GLU A 98 -1.61 -12.07 15.47
CA GLU A 98 -1.72 -13.01 16.60
C GLU A 98 -3.07 -13.75 16.61
N LYS A 99 -4.18 -13.02 16.44
CA LYS A 99 -5.52 -13.61 16.44
C LYS A 99 -5.74 -14.51 15.22
N SER A 100 -5.28 -14.09 14.03
CA SER A 100 -5.42 -14.94 12.83
C SER A 100 -4.55 -16.20 12.91
N ASP A 101 -3.36 -16.13 13.49
CA ASP A 101 -2.52 -17.31 13.68
C ASP A 101 -3.15 -18.29 14.67
N LYS A 102 -3.77 -17.82 15.77
CA LYS A 102 -4.53 -18.68 16.69
C LYS A 102 -5.70 -19.41 15.99
N LEU A 103 -6.40 -18.74 15.07
CA LEU A 103 -7.44 -19.40 14.27
C LEU A 103 -6.84 -20.45 13.33
N LEU A 104 -5.68 -20.17 12.71
CA LEU A 104 -4.98 -21.11 11.83
C LEU A 104 -4.36 -22.30 12.58
N GLU A 105 -4.05 -22.18 13.87
CA GLU A 105 -3.63 -23.30 14.73
C GLU A 105 -4.81 -24.25 15.01
N GLN A 106 -6.03 -23.72 15.10
CA GLN A 106 -7.24 -24.50 15.32
C GLN A 106 -7.76 -25.17 14.04
N ASP A 107 -7.76 -24.39 12.95
CA ASP A 107 -8.17 -24.82 11.62
C ASP A 107 -7.23 -24.21 10.57
N GLY A 108 -6.26 -25.01 10.14
CA GLY A 108 -5.28 -24.59 9.15
C GLY A 108 -5.84 -24.29 7.75
N GLN A 109 -7.10 -24.63 7.49
CA GLN A 109 -7.80 -24.38 6.21
C GLN A 109 -8.81 -23.22 6.29
N ASN A 110 -8.88 -22.53 7.42
CA ASN A 110 -9.75 -21.39 7.62
C ASN A 110 -9.40 -20.27 6.62
N THR A 111 -10.15 -20.17 5.53
CA THR A 111 -9.95 -19.22 4.42
C THR A 111 -9.86 -17.77 4.89
N GLU A 112 -10.73 -17.38 5.82
CA GLU A 112 -10.77 -16.03 6.37
C GLU A 112 -9.52 -15.72 7.20
N ALA A 113 -9.09 -16.66 8.04
CA ALA A 113 -7.86 -16.50 8.82
C ALA A 113 -6.60 -16.49 7.92
N VAL A 114 -6.58 -17.28 6.84
CA VAL A 114 -5.51 -17.23 5.82
C VAL A 114 -5.45 -15.84 5.21
N PHE A 115 -6.60 -15.31 4.77
CA PHE A 115 -6.69 -13.99 4.15
C PHE A 115 -6.21 -12.88 5.09
N ILE A 116 -6.77 -12.80 6.29
CA ILE A 116 -6.45 -11.73 7.24
C ILE A 116 -5.00 -11.82 7.72
N SER A 117 -4.48 -13.02 8.00
CA SER A 117 -3.09 -13.25 8.38
C SER A 117 -2.12 -12.80 7.28
N LEU A 118 -2.46 -13.09 6.02
CA LEU A 118 -1.68 -12.69 4.85
C LEU A 118 -1.67 -11.17 4.68
N MET A 119 -2.86 -10.54 4.69
CA MET A 119 -2.98 -9.08 4.50
C MET A 119 -2.30 -8.30 5.63
N SER A 120 -2.45 -8.73 6.88
CA SER A 120 -1.79 -8.08 8.01
C SER A 120 -0.26 -8.13 7.89
N ARG A 121 0.30 -9.24 7.42
CA ARG A 121 1.75 -9.37 7.20
C ARG A 121 2.22 -8.54 6.02
N LEU A 122 1.47 -8.52 4.91
CA LEU A 122 1.80 -7.68 3.76
C LEU A 122 1.82 -6.20 4.15
N LEU A 123 0.82 -5.74 4.90
CA LEU A 123 0.74 -4.35 5.39
C LEU A 123 1.92 -4.01 6.31
N LEU A 124 2.30 -4.93 7.21
CA LEU A 124 3.46 -4.75 8.10
C LEU A 124 4.79 -4.73 7.34
N MET A 125 4.96 -5.65 6.38
CA MET A 125 6.16 -5.71 5.54
C MET A 125 6.28 -4.47 4.65
N GLN A 126 5.18 -3.98 4.10
CA GLN A 126 5.13 -2.72 3.36
C GLN A 126 5.56 -1.55 4.24
N TYR A 127 4.99 -1.43 5.45
CA TYR A 127 5.39 -0.39 6.39
C TYR A 127 6.91 -0.39 6.67
N TYR A 128 7.50 -1.57 6.93
CA TYR A 128 8.94 -1.66 7.16
C TYR A 128 9.77 -1.35 5.90
N SER A 129 9.31 -1.76 4.73
CA SER A 129 9.97 -1.48 3.45
C SER A 129 9.95 0.02 3.15
N ASP A 130 8.79 0.67 3.26
CA ASP A 130 8.60 2.09 2.99
C ASP A 130 9.43 2.97 3.92
N ASN A 131 9.64 2.52 5.16
CA ASN A 131 10.47 3.19 6.15
C ASN A 131 11.95 2.71 6.14
N GLN A 132 12.39 2.03 5.08
CA GLN A 132 13.76 1.55 4.88
C GLN A 132 14.32 0.71 6.06
N GLN A 133 13.50 -0.20 6.57
CA GLN A 133 13.84 -1.14 7.64
C GLN A 133 13.81 -2.61 7.13
N PRO A 134 14.59 -2.99 6.08
CA PRO A 134 14.47 -4.28 5.43
C PRO A 134 14.78 -5.48 6.36
N SER A 135 15.63 -5.29 7.36
CA SER A 135 15.91 -6.35 8.35
C SER A 135 14.68 -6.77 9.15
N LYS A 136 13.72 -5.86 9.36
CA LYS A 136 12.46 -6.15 10.04
C LYS A 136 11.44 -6.90 9.17
N VAL A 137 11.64 -6.93 7.86
CA VAL A 137 10.80 -7.70 6.92
C VAL A 137 11.12 -9.19 6.98
N ILE A 138 12.40 -9.55 7.18
CA ILE A 138 12.91 -10.92 7.08
C ILE A 138 12.09 -11.93 7.91
N PRO A 139 11.73 -11.69 9.19
CA PRO A 139 10.98 -12.66 10.00
C PRO A 139 9.61 -13.04 9.45
N TYR A 140 9.03 -12.20 8.59
CA TYR A 140 7.67 -12.39 8.05
C TYR A 140 7.66 -13.09 6.69
N VAL A 141 8.78 -13.11 5.96
CA VAL A 141 8.85 -13.57 4.55
C VAL A 141 8.35 -15.00 4.40
N LEU A 142 8.89 -15.95 5.20
CA LEU A 142 8.56 -17.36 5.03
C LEU A 142 7.08 -17.64 5.29
N ARG A 143 6.53 -17.08 6.37
CA ARG A 143 5.12 -17.29 6.71
C ARG A 143 4.20 -16.62 5.69
N THR A 144 4.53 -15.42 5.23
CA THR A 144 3.79 -14.74 4.15
C THR A 144 3.78 -15.56 2.86
N TYR A 145 4.92 -16.11 2.47
CA TYR A 145 5.02 -17.01 1.32
C TYR A 145 4.14 -18.27 1.47
N GLN A 146 4.16 -18.93 2.64
CA GLN A 146 3.31 -20.09 2.91
C GLN A 146 1.82 -19.77 2.79
N LEU A 147 1.40 -18.59 3.29
CA LEU A 147 0.02 -18.13 3.19
C LEU A 147 -0.35 -17.76 1.74
N THR A 148 0.57 -17.12 0.99
CA THR A 148 0.37 -16.85 -0.44
C THR A 148 0.21 -18.15 -1.24
N ARG A 149 1.01 -19.19 -0.91
CA ARG A 149 0.87 -20.52 -1.52
C ARG A 149 -0.53 -21.11 -1.31
N LYS A 150 -1.08 -21.01 -0.09
CA LYS A 150 -2.48 -21.39 0.18
C LYS A 150 -3.46 -20.52 -0.62
N GLY A 151 -3.18 -19.22 -0.74
CA GLY A 151 -4.00 -18.30 -1.52
C GLY A 151 -4.17 -18.71 -2.98
N PHE A 152 -3.19 -19.39 -3.61
CA PHE A 152 -3.35 -19.89 -4.97
C PHE A 152 -4.51 -20.89 -5.10
N ASP A 153 -4.72 -21.73 -4.10
CA ASP A 153 -5.78 -22.73 -4.09
C ASP A 153 -7.16 -22.10 -3.75
N LEU A 154 -7.17 -20.85 -3.26
CA LEU A 154 -8.37 -20.15 -2.77
C LEU A 154 -8.85 -19.03 -3.72
N THR A 155 -8.20 -18.82 -4.86
CA THR A 155 -8.52 -17.72 -5.81
C THR A 155 -9.91 -17.82 -6.42
N GLU A 156 -10.47 -19.03 -6.56
CA GLU A 156 -11.82 -19.25 -7.06
C GLU A 156 -12.87 -19.07 -5.95
N GLU A 157 -12.51 -19.37 -4.69
CA GLU A 157 -13.40 -19.24 -3.54
C GLU A 157 -13.54 -17.77 -3.12
N PHE A 158 -12.43 -17.01 -3.14
CA PHE A 158 -12.41 -15.62 -2.73
C PHE A 158 -11.50 -14.79 -3.64
N ALA A 159 -12.13 -13.88 -4.41
CA ALA A 159 -11.48 -13.11 -5.48
C ALA A 159 -10.26 -12.31 -5.03
N ASP A 160 -10.26 -11.82 -3.79
CA ASP A 160 -9.18 -11.00 -3.22
C ASP A 160 -7.85 -11.74 -3.07
N PHE A 161 -7.83 -13.10 -3.09
CA PHE A 161 -6.57 -13.85 -3.14
C PHE A 161 -5.80 -13.63 -4.44
N ASN A 162 -6.48 -13.24 -5.54
CA ASN A 162 -5.81 -12.87 -6.78
C ASN A 162 -4.89 -11.64 -6.61
N PHE A 163 -5.09 -10.81 -5.59
CA PHE A 163 -4.16 -9.73 -5.26
C PHE A 163 -2.78 -10.28 -4.85
N SER A 164 -2.73 -11.09 -3.82
CA SER A 164 -1.46 -11.60 -3.28
C SER A 164 -0.76 -12.55 -4.24
N THR A 165 -1.50 -13.41 -4.94
CA THR A 165 -0.96 -14.32 -5.95
C THR A 165 -0.51 -13.57 -7.19
N GLY A 166 -1.21 -12.51 -7.56
CA GLY A 166 -0.82 -11.61 -8.65
C GLY A 166 0.46 -10.85 -8.34
N LEU A 167 0.60 -10.31 -7.13
CA LEU A 167 1.84 -9.69 -6.68
C LEU A 167 3.01 -10.69 -6.68
N TYR A 168 2.78 -11.92 -6.21
CA TYR A 168 3.81 -12.95 -6.26
C TYR A 168 4.24 -13.25 -7.70
N ASN A 169 3.30 -13.57 -8.58
CA ASN A 169 3.56 -13.90 -9.98
C ASN A 169 4.33 -12.78 -10.71
N TYR A 170 4.00 -11.53 -10.42
CA TYR A 170 4.66 -10.39 -11.02
C TYR A 170 6.06 -10.16 -10.41
N TYR A 171 6.16 -10.00 -9.09
CA TYR A 171 7.38 -9.52 -8.46
C TYR A 171 8.47 -10.58 -8.34
N ILE A 172 8.15 -11.86 -8.31
CA ILE A 172 9.18 -12.91 -8.27
C ILE A 172 10.07 -12.89 -9.53
N GLU A 173 9.50 -12.46 -10.67
CA GLU A 173 10.22 -12.28 -11.94
C GLU A 173 10.73 -10.85 -12.12
N ALA A 174 9.89 -9.84 -11.95
CA ALA A 174 10.22 -8.45 -12.26
C ALA A 174 11.19 -7.80 -11.27
N TYR A 175 11.11 -8.15 -9.97
CA TYR A 175 11.91 -7.49 -8.95
C TYR A 175 13.41 -7.79 -9.04
N PRO A 176 13.87 -9.04 -9.29
CA PRO A 176 15.30 -9.36 -9.45
C PRO A 176 15.94 -8.72 -10.69
N GLU A 177 15.15 -8.39 -11.72
CA GLU A 177 15.67 -7.69 -12.90
C GLU A 177 16.03 -6.23 -12.57
N LYS A 178 15.28 -5.58 -11.70
CA LYS A 178 15.57 -4.22 -11.21
C LYS A 178 16.59 -4.24 -10.05
N HIS A 179 16.64 -5.33 -9.29
CA HIS A 179 17.46 -5.50 -8.09
C HIS A 179 18.25 -6.82 -8.14
N PRO A 180 19.33 -6.92 -8.94
CA PRO A 180 20.05 -8.19 -9.20
C PRO A 180 20.59 -8.92 -7.95
N VAL A 181 20.77 -8.19 -6.84
CA VAL A 181 21.21 -8.76 -5.55
C VAL A 181 20.23 -9.83 -5.02
N TYR A 182 18.98 -9.81 -5.45
CA TYR A 182 17.96 -10.79 -5.04
C TYR A 182 17.89 -12.03 -5.94
N LYS A 183 18.55 -12.04 -7.12
CA LYS A 183 18.55 -13.20 -8.05
C LYS A 183 18.90 -14.53 -7.37
N PRO A 184 19.93 -14.63 -6.51
CA PRO A 184 20.23 -15.88 -5.82
C PRO A 184 19.14 -16.35 -4.86
N ILE A 185 18.41 -15.41 -4.25
CA ILE A 185 17.34 -15.71 -3.28
C ILE A 185 16.11 -16.25 -4.01
N VAL A 186 15.67 -15.57 -5.06
CA VAL A 186 14.46 -15.95 -5.81
C VAL A 186 14.62 -17.28 -6.55
N TYR A 187 15.84 -17.73 -6.81
CA TYR A 187 16.11 -19.03 -7.45
C TYR A 187 15.49 -20.23 -6.69
N PHE A 188 15.30 -20.11 -5.39
CA PHE A 188 14.71 -21.16 -4.54
C PHE A 188 13.18 -21.14 -4.51
N PHE A 189 12.56 -20.16 -5.15
CA PHE A 189 11.10 -20.03 -5.19
C PHE A 189 10.56 -20.46 -6.56
N PRO A 190 9.34 -20.99 -6.63
CA PRO A 190 8.68 -21.26 -7.90
C PRO A 190 8.63 -20.01 -8.77
N LYS A 191 8.84 -20.21 -10.08
CA LYS A 191 8.73 -19.14 -11.06
C LYS A 191 7.30 -18.56 -11.07
N GLY A 192 7.22 -17.27 -11.36
CA GLY A 192 5.98 -16.57 -11.62
C GLY A 192 5.68 -16.44 -13.10
N ASP A 193 4.64 -15.69 -13.39
CA ASP A 193 4.24 -15.28 -14.73
C ASP A 193 3.78 -13.83 -14.65
N ILE A 194 4.56 -12.92 -15.23
CA ILE A 194 4.31 -11.47 -15.20
C ILE A 194 2.92 -11.14 -15.75
N ASP A 195 2.58 -11.69 -16.93
CA ASP A 195 1.31 -11.40 -17.59
C ASP A 195 0.12 -11.99 -16.82
N PHE A 196 0.29 -13.17 -16.26
CA PHE A 196 -0.74 -13.78 -15.41
C PHE A 196 -0.91 -12.96 -14.11
N GLY A 197 0.18 -12.54 -13.48
CA GLY A 197 0.15 -11.69 -12.30
C GLY A 197 -0.60 -10.37 -12.54
N LEU A 198 -0.35 -9.71 -13.67
CA LEU A 198 -1.08 -8.50 -14.05
C LEU A 198 -2.57 -8.77 -14.27
N ARG A 199 -2.93 -9.90 -14.92
CA ARG A 199 -4.35 -10.29 -15.08
C ARG A 199 -5.03 -10.56 -13.74
N GLN A 200 -4.33 -11.20 -12.80
CA GLN A 200 -4.85 -11.43 -11.44
C GLN A 200 -5.10 -10.11 -10.70
N LEU A 201 -4.19 -9.14 -10.79
CA LEU A 201 -4.39 -7.80 -10.21
C LEU A 201 -5.56 -7.06 -10.87
N GLU A 202 -5.68 -7.13 -12.21
CA GLU A 202 -6.85 -6.57 -12.92
C GLU A 202 -8.16 -7.27 -12.55
N TYR A 203 -8.11 -8.58 -12.28
CA TYR A 203 -9.25 -9.34 -11.80
C TYR A 203 -9.67 -8.89 -10.39
N THR A 204 -8.71 -8.76 -9.47
CA THR A 204 -9.00 -8.24 -8.12
C THR A 204 -9.59 -6.83 -8.18
N TRP A 205 -9.02 -5.92 -8.98
CA TRP A 205 -9.60 -4.58 -9.15
C TRP A 205 -11.08 -4.61 -9.55
N LYS A 206 -11.50 -5.56 -10.38
CA LYS A 206 -12.87 -5.62 -10.90
C LYS A 206 -13.84 -6.45 -10.06
N HIS A 207 -13.35 -7.40 -9.29
CA HIS A 207 -14.12 -8.45 -8.62
C HIS A 207 -13.75 -8.62 -7.13
N GLY A 208 -12.69 -7.98 -6.66
CA GLY A 208 -12.32 -7.95 -5.25
C GLY A 208 -13.33 -7.14 -4.43
N ILE A 209 -13.48 -7.53 -3.18
CA ILE A 209 -14.38 -6.87 -2.23
C ILE A 209 -13.59 -5.94 -1.30
N PHE A 210 -12.39 -6.38 -0.92
CA PHE A 210 -11.56 -5.66 0.07
C PHE A 210 -10.32 -5.01 -0.53
N LEU A 211 -9.85 -5.49 -1.68
CA LEU A 211 -8.56 -5.13 -2.26
C LEU A 211 -8.64 -4.57 -3.69
N ASP A 212 -9.81 -4.15 -4.13
CA ASP A 212 -10.03 -3.52 -5.44
C ASP A 212 -9.21 -2.23 -5.59
N ALA A 213 -9.28 -1.33 -4.62
CA ALA A 213 -8.50 -0.09 -4.58
C ALA A 213 -6.99 -0.35 -4.50
N GLU A 214 -6.58 -1.31 -3.67
CA GLU A 214 -5.17 -1.70 -3.53
C GLU A 214 -4.65 -2.33 -4.84
N ALA A 215 -5.41 -3.21 -5.46
CA ALA A 215 -5.04 -3.82 -6.74
C ALA A 215 -4.87 -2.76 -7.83
N LEU A 216 -5.79 -1.81 -7.93
CA LEU A 216 -5.70 -0.70 -8.88
C LEU A 216 -4.49 0.20 -8.57
N SER A 217 -4.21 0.47 -7.29
CA SER A 217 -3.04 1.24 -6.83
C SER A 217 -1.72 0.53 -7.20
N PHE A 218 -1.65 -0.80 -7.03
CA PHE A 218 -0.47 -1.58 -7.44
C PHE A 218 -0.30 -1.64 -8.96
N LEU A 219 -1.38 -1.72 -9.74
CA LEU A 219 -1.32 -1.60 -11.20
C LEU A 219 -0.75 -0.25 -11.64
N VAL A 220 -1.12 0.85 -10.95
CA VAL A 220 -0.48 2.17 -11.17
C VAL A 220 1.00 2.10 -10.82
N TYR A 221 1.35 1.57 -9.65
CA TYR A 221 2.73 1.49 -9.19
C TYR A 221 3.61 0.69 -10.14
N ILE A 222 3.15 -0.47 -10.57
CA ILE A 222 3.85 -1.34 -11.53
C ILE A 222 4.05 -0.60 -12.86
N SER A 223 2.98 -0.04 -13.42
CA SER A 223 3.05 0.63 -14.73
C SER A 223 3.99 1.85 -14.72
N LEU A 224 4.04 2.61 -13.61
CA LEU A 224 4.92 3.76 -13.48
C LEU A 224 6.37 3.37 -13.19
N ASN A 225 6.59 2.44 -12.25
CA ASN A 225 7.93 2.23 -11.68
C ASN A 225 8.66 1.03 -12.30
N PHE A 226 7.97 0.01 -12.75
CA PHE A 226 8.56 -1.19 -13.33
C PHE A 226 8.50 -1.20 -14.84
N GLU A 227 7.34 -0.95 -15.43
CA GLU A 227 7.12 -1.06 -16.87
C GLU A 227 7.43 0.24 -17.64
N ALA A 228 7.42 1.40 -16.96
CA ALA A 228 7.50 2.73 -17.58
C ALA A 228 6.42 2.94 -18.69
N ASP A 229 5.27 2.26 -18.56
CA ASP A 229 4.13 2.40 -19.48
C ASP A 229 3.16 3.46 -18.95
N TYR A 230 3.48 4.71 -19.27
CA TYR A 230 2.67 5.86 -18.83
C TYR A 230 1.29 5.91 -19.50
N LYS A 231 1.12 5.29 -20.69
CA LYS A 231 -0.18 5.19 -21.37
C LYS A 231 -1.10 4.21 -20.70
N LYS A 232 -0.57 3.09 -20.21
CA LYS A 232 -1.32 2.12 -19.41
C LYS A 232 -1.66 2.70 -18.05
N SER A 233 -0.67 3.31 -17.39
CA SER A 233 -0.81 3.94 -16.09
C SER A 233 -1.85 5.05 -16.05
N ILE A 234 -1.98 5.90 -17.11
CA ILE A 234 -2.96 7.00 -17.10
C ILE A 234 -4.40 6.50 -17.04
N ARG A 235 -4.70 5.30 -17.56
CA ARG A 235 -6.02 4.67 -17.43
C ARG A 235 -6.29 4.33 -15.97
N TYR A 236 -5.36 3.66 -15.31
CA TYR A 236 -5.50 3.25 -13.91
C TYR A 236 -5.57 4.46 -12.97
N THR A 237 -4.70 5.45 -13.14
CA THR A 237 -4.74 6.67 -12.30
C THR A 237 -6.02 7.47 -12.50
N LYS A 238 -6.62 7.43 -13.69
CA LYS A 238 -7.91 8.08 -13.97
C LYS A 238 -9.04 7.41 -13.21
N GLU A 239 -9.14 6.09 -13.27
CA GLU A 239 -10.17 5.34 -12.55
C GLU A 239 -10.00 5.49 -11.03
N LEU A 240 -8.77 5.32 -10.52
CA LEU A 240 -8.47 5.46 -9.08
C LEU A 240 -8.90 6.85 -8.54
N HIS A 241 -8.58 7.93 -9.27
CA HIS A 241 -9.01 9.28 -8.87
C HIS A 241 -10.52 9.52 -9.07
N LYS A 242 -11.15 8.85 -10.01
CA LYS A 242 -12.60 8.93 -10.23
C LYS A 242 -13.38 8.25 -9.09
N GLU A 243 -12.92 7.09 -8.66
CA GLU A 243 -13.55 6.30 -7.58
C GLU A 243 -13.31 6.95 -6.21
N TYR A 244 -12.08 7.48 -5.99
CA TYR A 244 -11.67 8.07 -4.72
C TYR A 244 -11.19 9.53 -4.89
N PRO A 245 -12.08 10.47 -5.25
CA PRO A 245 -11.71 11.84 -5.62
C PRO A 245 -11.09 12.67 -4.51
N ASN A 246 -11.35 12.33 -3.24
CA ASN A 246 -10.81 13.05 -2.10
C ASN A 246 -9.41 12.54 -1.67
N ASN A 247 -8.96 11.40 -2.22
CA ASN A 247 -7.69 10.81 -1.83
C ASN A 247 -6.48 11.57 -2.43
N PRO A 248 -5.69 12.27 -1.61
CA PRO A 248 -4.57 13.08 -2.12
C PRO A 248 -3.43 12.22 -2.69
N LEU A 249 -3.25 10.97 -2.22
CA LEU A 249 -2.23 10.07 -2.76
C LEU A 249 -2.60 9.64 -4.19
N TYR A 250 -3.85 9.24 -4.43
CA TYR A 250 -4.32 8.83 -5.75
C TYR A 250 -4.32 10.00 -6.75
N LEU A 251 -4.67 11.20 -6.27
CA LEU A 251 -4.50 12.42 -7.04
C LEU A 251 -3.03 12.68 -7.40
N SER A 252 -2.10 12.45 -6.46
CA SER A 252 -0.66 12.61 -6.71
C SER A 252 -0.13 11.64 -7.77
N TYR A 253 -0.62 10.40 -7.81
CA TYR A 253 -0.27 9.45 -8.87
C TYR A 253 -0.70 9.95 -10.25
N ARG A 254 -1.90 10.51 -10.35
CA ARG A 254 -2.40 11.06 -11.61
C ARG A 254 -1.59 12.26 -12.06
N ILE A 255 -1.23 13.17 -11.15
CA ILE A 255 -0.35 14.33 -11.46
C ILE A 255 1.01 13.84 -11.95
N THR A 256 1.64 12.91 -11.23
CA THR A 256 2.94 12.33 -11.63
C THR A 256 2.88 11.75 -13.05
N ASN A 257 1.85 10.99 -13.35
CA ASN A 257 1.67 10.38 -14.67
C ASN A 257 1.48 11.43 -15.78
N LEU A 258 0.67 12.48 -15.53
CA LEU A 258 0.48 13.56 -16.49
C LEU A 258 1.78 14.33 -16.74
N LEU A 259 2.58 14.59 -15.71
CA LEU A 259 3.88 15.25 -15.84
C LEU A 259 4.87 14.41 -16.66
N LEU A 260 4.90 13.09 -16.44
CA LEU A 260 5.72 12.15 -17.23
C LEU A 260 5.27 12.03 -18.69
N MET A 261 4.01 12.34 -18.97
CA MET A 261 3.46 12.42 -20.34
C MET A 261 3.50 13.84 -20.92
N GLU A 262 4.19 14.79 -20.28
CA GLU A 262 4.31 16.20 -20.67
C GLU A 262 2.95 16.92 -20.81
N ARG A 263 1.89 16.39 -20.18
CA ARG A 263 0.56 16.99 -20.17
C ARG A 263 0.45 18.08 -19.10
N TYR A 264 1.33 19.08 -19.20
CA TYR A 264 1.55 20.11 -18.18
C TYR A 264 0.31 20.91 -17.82
N HIS A 265 -0.52 21.27 -18.80
CA HIS A 265 -1.75 22.03 -18.54
C HIS A 265 -2.73 21.25 -17.64
N SER A 266 -2.95 19.98 -17.95
CA SER A 266 -3.83 19.12 -17.16
C SER A 266 -3.22 18.80 -15.77
N ALA A 267 -1.90 18.62 -15.70
CA ALA A 267 -1.20 18.41 -14.44
C ALA A 267 -1.36 19.62 -13.50
N GLU A 268 -1.20 20.84 -14.01
CA GLU A 268 -1.30 22.08 -13.24
C GLU A 268 -2.66 22.26 -12.57
N GLN A 269 -3.76 22.00 -13.29
CA GLN A 269 -5.10 22.05 -12.71
C GLN A 269 -5.25 21.09 -11.51
N LEU A 270 -4.68 19.89 -11.62
CA LEU A 270 -4.72 18.91 -10.55
C LEU A 270 -3.74 19.24 -9.40
N VAL A 271 -2.63 19.92 -9.68
CA VAL A 271 -1.72 20.42 -8.64
C VAL A 271 -2.44 21.44 -7.77
N ASP A 272 -3.23 22.35 -8.35
CA ASP A 272 -4.05 23.30 -7.59
C ASP A 272 -5.12 22.58 -6.75
N THR A 273 -5.72 21.52 -7.28
CA THR A 273 -6.65 20.66 -6.53
C THR A 273 -5.95 20.00 -5.35
N LEU A 274 -4.75 19.42 -5.55
CA LEU A 274 -3.97 18.78 -4.47
C LEU A 274 -3.55 19.78 -3.40
N LYS A 275 -3.13 20.98 -3.80
CA LYS A 275 -2.73 22.07 -2.90
C LYS A 275 -3.84 22.47 -1.95
N ASN A 276 -5.08 22.50 -2.44
CA ASN A 276 -6.27 22.94 -1.72
C ASN A 276 -7.09 21.78 -1.14
N ASN A 277 -6.60 20.52 -1.26
CA ASN A 277 -7.29 19.35 -0.73
C ASN A 277 -7.33 19.44 0.80
N PRO A 278 -8.52 19.29 1.45
CA PRO A 278 -8.68 19.44 2.90
C PRO A 278 -7.90 18.40 3.71
N PHE A 279 -7.53 17.30 3.09
CA PHE A 279 -6.73 16.22 3.70
C PHE A 279 -5.24 16.32 3.38
N SER A 280 -4.82 17.42 2.72
CA SER A 280 -3.42 17.69 2.39
C SER A 280 -2.64 18.05 3.64
N ASN A 281 -1.66 17.23 3.98
CA ASN A 281 -0.69 17.48 5.06
C ASN A 281 0.67 17.93 4.48
N ASP A 282 1.67 18.15 5.33
CA ASP A 282 3.01 18.60 4.88
C ASP A 282 3.66 17.66 3.87
N PHE A 283 3.36 16.33 3.90
CA PHE A 283 3.85 15.39 2.90
C PHE A 283 3.27 15.70 1.51
N PHE A 284 1.96 15.94 1.43
CA PHE A 284 1.33 16.31 0.16
C PHE A 284 1.71 17.74 -0.26
N GLN A 285 1.92 18.67 0.67
CA GLN A 285 2.46 19.99 0.36
C GLN A 285 3.90 19.90 -0.20
N MET A 286 4.72 18.98 0.31
CA MET A 286 6.03 18.65 -0.29
C MET A 286 5.87 18.19 -1.75
N MET A 287 4.90 17.29 -2.01
CA MET A 287 4.59 16.82 -3.38
C MET A 287 4.14 17.98 -4.29
N VAL A 288 3.28 18.87 -3.79
CA VAL A 288 2.86 20.09 -4.50
C VAL A 288 4.09 20.92 -4.89
N GLN A 289 5.04 21.12 -3.98
CA GLN A 289 6.28 21.87 -4.29
C GLN A 289 7.10 21.18 -5.39
N ILE A 290 7.24 19.85 -5.35
CA ILE A 290 7.93 19.10 -6.42
C ILE A 290 7.24 19.33 -7.77
N TYR A 291 5.93 19.19 -7.84
CA TYR A 291 5.16 19.34 -9.09
C TYR A 291 5.19 20.77 -9.60
N GLN A 292 5.08 21.77 -8.73
CA GLN A 292 5.25 23.18 -9.11
C GLN A 292 6.66 23.45 -9.64
N GLY A 293 7.69 22.84 -9.05
CA GLY A 293 9.06 22.91 -9.55
C GLY A 293 9.17 22.37 -10.98
N ILE A 294 8.60 21.20 -11.26
CA ILE A 294 8.59 20.59 -12.60
C ILE A 294 7.80 21.49 -13.59
N LEU A 295 6.65 22.03 -13.19
CA LEU A 295 5.87 22.94 -14.05
C LEU A 295 6.61 24.25 -14.33
N GLN A 296 7.26 24.86 -13.35
CA GLN A 296 8.08 26.06 -13.56
C GLN A 296 9.25 25.79 -14.49
N GLU A 297 9.90 24.63 -14.37
CA GLU A 297 11.02 24.24 -15.24
C GLU A 297 10.54 23.93 -16.66
N LYS A 298 9.57 23.02 -16.82
CA LYS A 298 9.24 22.42 -18.12
C LYS A 298 8.18 23.20 -18.90
N LYS A 299 7.20 23.79 -18.22
CA LYS A 299 6.12 24.54 -18.87
C LYS A 299 6.45 26.02 -19.04
N TYR A 300 7.05 26.62 -18.01
CA TYR A 300 7.27 28.08 -17.96
C TYR A 300 8.71 28.50 -18.23
N ASN A 301 9.65 27.56 -18.35
CA ASN A 301 11.09 27.80 -18.53
C ASN A 301 11.67 28.77 -17.48
N ASN A 302 11.17 28.70 -16.23
CA ASN A 302 11.56 29.57 -15.13
C ASN A 302 12.40 28.81 -14.10
N GLU A 303 13.71 28.67 -14.41
CA GLU A 303 14.64 27.92 -13.57
C GLU A 303 14.74 28.47 -12.15
N THR A 304 14.66 29.78 -11.95
CA THR A 304 14.77 30.40 -10.63
C THR A 304 13.60 29.99 -9.72
N LYS A 305 12.37 30.05 -10.24
CA LYS A 305 11.20 29.59 -9.47
C LYS A 305 11.19 28.08 -9.28
N ALA A 306 11.62 27.33 -10.29
CA ALA A 306 11.73 25.88 -10.20
C ALA A 306 12.69 25.46 -9.09
N GLU A 307 13.87 26.08 -9.03
CA GLU A 307 14.88 25.86 -7.99
C GLU A 307 14.31 26.14 -6.59
N GLN A 308 13.61 27.27 -6.42
CA GLN A 308 12.97 27.64 -5.16
C GLN A 308 11.96 26.57 -4.70
N HIS A 309 11.12 26.07 -5.61
CA HIS A 309 10.15 25.04 -5.31
C HIS A 309 10.82 23.70 -4.92
N TYR A 310 11.88 23.29 -5.62
CA TYR A 310 12.62 22.08 -5.28
C TYR A 310 13.25 22.17 -3.90
N TRP A 311 13.83 23.31 -3.53
CA TRP A 311 14.38 23.52 -2.19
C TRP A 311 13.30 23.54 -1.10
N ASN A 312 12.14 24.12 -1.38
CA ASN A 312 11.00 24.10 -0.47
C ASN A 312 10.53 22.66 -0.23
N ALA A 313 10.46 21.83 -1.26
CA ALA A 313 10.12 20.42 -1.13
C ALA A 313 11.12 19.66 -0.24
N ILE A 314 12.42 19.85 -0.47
CA ILE A 314 13.48 19.24 0.35
C ILE A 314 13.36 19.68 1.82
N LYS A 315 13.06 20.94 2.08
CA LYS A 315 12.85 21.44 3.44
C LYS A 315 11.65 20.81 4.13
N LEU A 316 10.52 20.66 3.43
CA LEU A 316 9.29 20.05 3.97
C LEU A 316 9.43 18.56 4.25
N SER A 317 10.35 17.86 3.57
CA SER A 317 10.50 16.41 3.69
C SER A 317 11.02 15.92 5.05
N GLY A 318 11.62 16.78 5.87
CA GLY A 318 12.46 16.41 7.03
C GLY A 318 11.93 15.28 7.90
N LYS A 319 10.67 15.37 8.35
CA LYS A 319 10.04 14.34 9.22
C LYS A 319 9.57 13.09 8.47
N TYR A 320 9.58 13.11 7.13
CA TYR A 320 9.10 11.99 6.30
C TYR A 320 10.23 11.15 5.68
N VAL A 321 11.48 11.53 5.92
CA VAL A 321 12.63 10.72 5.50
C VAL A 321 12.77 9.52 6.46
N PRO A 322 12.96 8.28 5.96
CA PRO A 322 13.26 7.90 4.57
C PRO A 322 12.05 7.64 3.64
N PHE A 323 10.82 7.63 4.14
CA PHE A 323 9.61 7.35 3.36
C PHE A 323 9.51 8.22 2.08
N ALA A 324 9.86 9.51 2.19
CA ALA A 324 9.78 10.47 1.07
C ALA A 324 10.90 10.32 0.02
N ASN A 325 11.92 9.47 0.24
CA ASN A 325 13.13 9.43 -0.57
C ASN A 325 12.86 9.31 -2.08
N GLY A 326 11.99 8.38 -2.49
CA GLY A 326 11.65 8.19 -3.89
C GLY A 326 11.04 9.45 -4.54
N ARG A 327 10.28 10.24 -3.79
CA ARG A 327 9.68 11.49 -4.28
C ARG A 327 10.71 12.63 -4.31
N LEU A 328 11.59 12.67 -3.32
CA LEU A 328 12.67 13.67 -3.28
C LEU A 328 13.66 13.52 -4.44
N SER A 329 13.82 12.31 -4.98
CA SER A 329 14.66 12.11 -6.17
C SER A 329 14.23 13.01 -7.34
N TYR A 330 12.94 13.29 -7.50
CA TYR A 330 12.41 14.17 -8.55
C TYR A 330 12.93 15.61 -8.40
N ALA A 331 12.94 16.14 -7.17
CA ALA A 331 13.47 17.47 -6.88
C ALA A 331 14.97 17.55 -7.16
N TYR A 332 15.74 16.52 -6.76
CA TYR A 332 17.18 16.49 -7.02
C TYR A 332 17.53 16.31 -8.48
N TYR A 333 16.74 15.57 -9.28
CA TYR A 333 16.89 15.53 -10.72
C TYR A 333 16.62 16.91 -11.33
N GLY A 334 15.57 17.62 -10.90
CA GLY A 334 15.29 19.00 -11.34
C GLY A 334 16.44 19.94 -11.03
N LEU A 335 16.97 19.92 -9.80
CA LEU A 335 18.17 20.70 -9.43
C LEU A 335 19.38 20.34 -10.31
N SER A 336 19.58 19.04 -10.59
CA SER A 336 20.66 18.61 -11.48
C SER A 336 20.56 19.23 -12.88
N ARG A 337 19.37 19.26 -13.48
CA ARG A 337 19.13 19.87 -14.79
C ARG A 337 19.40 21.38 -14.78
N ILE A 338 18.89 22.11 -13.79
CA ILE A 338 19.09 23.57 -13.63
C ILE A 338 20.58 23.92 -13.56
N TYR A 339 21.38 23.09 -12.91
CA TYR A 339 22.80 23.36 -12.69
C TYR A 339 23.73 22.81 -13.78
N ILE A 340 23.21 22.10 -14.80
CA ILE A 340 24.06 21.40 -15.79
C ILE A 340 25.05 22.35 -16.50
N ASN A 341 24.62 23.54 -16.87
CA ASN A 341 25.42 24.56 -17.55
C ASN A 341 26.02 25.60 -16.56
N LYS A 342 25.39 25.79 -15.39
CA LYS A 342 25.84 26.81 -14.41
C LYS A 342 26.99 26.31 -13.53
N ASN A 343 26.91 25.05 -13.09
CA ASN A 343 27.91 24.40 -12.23
C ASN A 343 27.86 22.88 -12.42
N PRO A 344 28.61 22.32 -13.37
CA PRO A 344 28.59 20.88 -13.66
C PRO A 344 28.92 19.96 -12.47
N LYS A 345 29.79 20.43 -11.53
CA LYS A 345 30.11 19.67 -10.33
C LYS A 345 28.89 19.56 -9.40
N LEU A 346 28.15 20.63 -9.24
CA LEU A 346 26.95 20.67 -8.42
C LEU A 346 25.82 19.88 -9.08
N SER A 347 25.65 19.98 -10.39
CA SER A 347 24.73 19.16 -11.19
C SER A 347 24.98 17.68 -10.95
N LYS A 348 26.24 17.23 -11.06
CA LYS A 348 26.62 15.84 -10.79
C LYS A 348 26.27 15.42 -9.37
N LYS A 349 26.59 16.26 -8.36
CA LYS A 349 26.26 15.98 -6.94
C LYS A 349 24.75 15.77 -6.75
N TYR A 350 23.89 16.60 -7.36
CA TYR A 350 22.44 16.46 -7.25
C TYR A 350 21.94 15.21 -7.99
N ARG A 351 22.49 14.89 -9.16
CA ARG A 351 22.15 13.66 -9.89
C ARG A 351 22.52 12.41 -9.11
N ASP A 352 23.71 12.37 -8.53
CA ASP A 352 24.13 11.24 -7.71
C ASP A 352 23.21 11.10 -6.49
N ARG A 353 22.87 12.21 -5.83
CA ARG A 353 21.91 12.21 -4.72
C ARG A 353 20.53 11.70 -5.14
N ALA A 354 20.03 12.09 -6.31
CA ALA A 354 18.74 11.59 -6.82
C ALA A 354 18.77 10.06 -7.03
N LYS A 355 19.87 9.51 -7.57
CA LYS A 355 20.07 8.08 -7.77
C LYS A 355 20.12 7.31 -6.45
N ASP A 356 20.75 7.86 -5.42
CA ASP A 356 20.79 7.24 -4.09
C ASP A 356 19.42 7.16 -3.43
N LEU A 357 18.51 8.09 -3.76
CA LEU A 357 17.18 8.18 -3.17
C LEU A 357 16.14 7.28 -3.86
N SER A 358 16.35 6.88 -5.10
CA SER A 358 15.39 6.10 -5.86
C SER A 358 16.06 5.03 -6.72
N SER A 359 15.51 3.82 -6.67
CA SER A 359 15.87 2.73 -7.59
C SER A 359 15.28 2.90 -8.99
N TYR A 360 14.28 3.78 -9.18
CA TYR A 360 13.57 4.00 -10.44
C TYR A 360 14.14 5.19 -11.19
N GLN A 361 15.30 4.98 -11.84
CA GLN A 361 16.09 6.04 -12.46
C GLN A 361 15.49 6.61 -13.76
N HIS A 362 14.42 6.02 -14.29
CA HIS A 362 13.68 6.53 -15.46
C HIS A 362 12.65 7.62 -15.10
N LEU A 363 12.36 7.82 -13.81
CA LEU A 363 11.43 8.85 -13.34
C LEU A 363 12.17 10.19 -13.14
N THR A 364 12.79 10.69 -14.19
CA THR A 364 13.64 11.89 -14.16
C THR A 364 12.92 13.16 -14.59
N PHE A 365 11.83 13.05 -15.33
CA PHE A 365 11.12 14.19 -15.97
C PHE A 365 12.02 14.98 -16.93
N ASP A 366 12.88 14.28 -17.67
CA ASP A 366 13.81 14.89 -18.65
C ASP A 366 13.10 15.40 -19.90
#